data_af124248082fdce36397fc56955c86fe
#
_entry.id   af124248082fdce36397fc56955c86fe
#
_cell.length_a   1.000
_cell.length_b   1.000
_cell.length_c   1.000
_cell.angle_alpha   90.00
_cell.angle_beta   90.00
_cell.angle_gamma   90.00
#
_symmetry.space_group_name_H-M   'P 1'
#
loop_
_entity.id
_entity.type
_entity.pdbx_description
1 polymer ?
#
loop_
_entity_poly.entity_id
_entity_poly.type
_entity_poly.pdbx_seq_one_letter_code
_entity_poly.pdbx_strand_id
1 'polypeptide(L)'
;MTNKISSSKPETNIKFIGAHVSAAGGVDQAPMRAREIGANAFALFTKNQRQWAAKPLEAKTISAFKANCKMLGFSTEHILPHDSYLINLGAPEEEKLEKSRAAFIDEMERCNQLGLTLLNFHPGSHLKKISETECLAKIAESINLAHQVVPDVIAVIENTSGQGTNLGWKFEHLAEIIEQVEDKSRVGVCLDTCHTFTAGYDLRTKEACEYTFAEFDRIVGMHYLRAMHINDSKAEFASRVDRHHSLGKGEIGWDCFEYIASDSRFNGIPLILETIDSTIWKEEIQQLRMFHRAATVENSEA
;
A
#
# COMPACT_ATOMS: atom_id res chain seq x y z
N MET A 1 32.70 21.14 -0.17
CA MET A 1 32.73 19.77 0.39
C MET A 1 31.38 19.54 1.07
N THR A 2 30.42 18.99 0.35
CA THR A 2 29.07 18.73 0.86
C THR A 2 29.01 17.29 1.34
N ASN A 3 28.92 17.11 2.64
CA ASN A 3 28.71 15.82 3.27
C ASN A 3 27.34 15.26 2.84
N LYS A 4 27.34 14.24 1.98
CA LYS A 4 26.17 13.37 1.78
C LYS A 4 25.99 12.56 3.06
N ILE A 5 24.98 12.92 3.85
CA ILE A 5 24.48 12.06 4.91
C ILE A 5 23.68 10.95 4.21
N SER A 6 24.32 9.80 4.02
CA SER A 6 23.67 8.56 3.65
C SER A 6 22.93 8.05 4.91
N SER A 7 21.64 8.28 4.99
CA SER A 7 20.79 7.61 5.96
C SER A 7 20.46 6.21 5.45
N SER A 8 21.42 5.28 5.57
CA SER A 8 21.09 3.86 5.44
C SER A 8 20.26 3.48 6.66
N LYS A 9 18.96 3.19 6.46
CA LYS A 9 18.18 2.43 7.45
C LYS A 9 18.99 1.16 7.77
N PRO A 10 19.05 0.71 9.05
CA PRO A 10 19.64 -0.59 9.35
C PRO A 10 18.89 -1.63 8.50
N GLU A 11 19.66 -2.45 7.77
CA GLU A 11 19.10 -3.60 7.02
C GLU A 11 18.46 -4.55 8.02
N THR A 12 17.16 -4.37 8.26
CA THR A 12 16.40 -5.34 9.03
C THR A 12 16.10 -6.50 8.13
N ASN A 13 16.71 -7.67 8.37
CA ASN A 13 16.40 -8.90 7.63
C ASN A 13 15.06 -9.48 8.11
N ILE A 14 13.99 -8.65 8.05
CA ILE A 14 12.65 -9.00 8.54
C ILE A 14 11.62 -8.67 7.47
N LYS A 15 10.78 -9.66 7.17
CA LYS A 15 9.54 -9.46 6.41
C LYS A 15 8.38 -9.16 7.34
N PHE A 16 7.70 -8.06 7.12
CA PHE A 16 6.49 -7.68 7.84
C PHE A 16 5.28 -8.09 7.00
N ILE A 17 4.68 -9.22 7.35
CA ILE A 17 3.64 -9.88 6.55
C ILE A 17 2.34 -9.91 7.34
N GLY A 18 1.24 -9.55 6.68
CA GLY A 18 -0.08 -9.57 7.26
C GLY A 18 -1.19 -9.49 6.23
N ALA A 19 -2.37 -9.07 6.66
CA ALA A 19 -3.54 -8.94 5.80
C ALA A 19 -4.35 -7.68 6.12
N HIS A 20 -5.24 -7.33 5.20
CA HIS A 20 -6.20 -6.23 5.40
C HIS A 20 -7.35 -6.72 6.29
N VAL A 21 -7.17 -6.59 7.60
CA VAL A 21 -8.11 -7.12 8.59
C VAL A 21 -9.30 -6.19 8.83
N SER A 22 -10.40 -6.77 9.26
CA SER A 22 -11.62 -6.00 9.58
C SER A 22 -11.44 -5.12 10.82
N ALA A 23 -11.92 -3.89 10.75
CA ALA A 23 -12.08 -2.98 11.90
C ALA A 23 -13.50 -2.98 12.48
N ALA A 24 -14.33 -3.97 12.15
CA ALA A 24 -15.69 -4.08 12.70
C ALA A 24 -15.66 -4.18 14.22
N GLY A 25 -16.50 -3.38 14.87
CA GLY A 25 -16.54 -3.25 16.34
C GLY A 25 -15.55 -2.22 16.91
N GLY A 26 -14.75 -1.58 16.06
CA GLY A 26 -13.77 -0.54 16.41
C GLY A 26 -12.39 -0.85 15.85
N VAL A 27 -11.62 0.21 15.54
CA VAL A 27 -10.26 0.07 15.01
C VAL A 27 -9.32 -0.67 15.98
N ASP A 28 -9.59 -0.58 17.27
CA ASP A 28 -8.87 -1.25 18.35
C ASP A 28 -8.97 -2.79 18.30
N GLN A 29 -9.91 -3.34 17.52
CA GLN A 29 -10.04 -4.77 17.28
C GLN A 29 -9.10 -5.28 16.18
N ALA A 30 -8.64 -4.42 15.29
CA ALA A 30 -7.80 -4.82 14.16
C ALA A 30 -6.47 -5.48 14.58
N PRO A 31 -5.70 -4.98 15.57
CA PRO A 31 -4.48 -5.64 16.03
C PRO A 31 -4.71 -7.06 16.55
N MET A 32 -5.85 -7.30 17.23
CA MET A 32 -6.20 -8.63 17.74
C MET A 32 -6.41 -9.62 16.57
N ARG A 33 -7.19 -9.22 15.57
CA ARG A 33 -7.46 -10.03 14.36
C ARG A 33 -6.18 -10.31 13.57
N ALA A 34 -5.30 -9.32 13.44
CA ALA A 34 -4.00 -9.52 12.80
C ALA A 34 -3.15 -10.55 13.57
N ARG A 35 -3.17 -10.52 14.89
CA ARG A 35 -2.45 -11.49 15.71
C ARG A 35 -2.99 -12.91 15.57
N GLU A 36 -4.30 -13.11 15.47
CA GLU A 36 -4.97 -14.39 15.29
C GLU A 36 -4.51 -15.14 14.03
N ILE A 37 -4.27 -14.42 12.94
CA ILE A 37 -3.73 -14.98 11.69
C ILE A 37 -2.19 -15.09 11.68
N GLY A 38 -1.54 -14.75 12.79
CA GLY A 38 -0.08 -14.82 12.93
C GLY A 38 0.68 -13.69 12.22
N ALA A 39 0.03 -12.59 11.88
CA ALA A 39 0.63 -11.44 11.22
C ALA A 39 1.59 -10.65 12.14
N ASN A 40 2.57 -9.92 11.54
CA ASN A 40 3.40 -8.91 12.17
C ASN A 40 3.31 -7.53 11.48
N ALA A 41 2.42 -7.42 10.51
CA ALA A 41 1.94 -6.20 9.87
C ALA A 41 0.44 -6.34 9.59
N PHE A 42 -0.27 -5.27 9.32
CA PHE A 42 -1.66 -5.36 8.85
C PHE A 42 -2.12 -4.06 8.20
N ALA A 43 -3.19 -4.16 7.42
CA ALA A 43 -3.96 -3.01 6.93
C ALA A 43 -5.35 -2.99 7.57
N LEU A 44 -5.98 -1.82 7.56
CA LEU A 44 -7.35 -1.61 8.03
C LEU A 44 -7.96 -0.38 7.37
N PHE A 45 -9.29 -0.31 7.36
CA PHE A 45 -9.98 0.95 7.16
C PHE A 45 -10.21 1.65 8.51
N THR A 46 -9.86 2.95 8.59
CA THR A 46 -10.07 3.74 9.83
C THR A 46 -11.52 4.15 10.04
N LYS A 47 -12.33 4.05 8.99
CA LYS A 47 -13.79 4.25 8.96
C LYS A 47 -14.41 3.35 7.88
N ASN A 48 -15.74 3.38 7.75
CA ASN A 48 -16.41 2.63 6.68
C ASN A 48 -16.01 3.19 5.31
N GLN A 49 -15.36 2.36 4.50
CA GLN A 49 -14.81 2.72 3.18
C GLN A 49 -15.88 3.05 2.11
N ARG A 50 -17.15 2.88 2.42
CA ARG A 50 -18.29 3.21 1.54
C ARG A 50 -19.07 4.43 2.00
N GLN A 51 -18.54 5.19 2.97
CA GLN A 51 -19.17 6.38 3.52
C GLN A 51 -18.20 7.56 3.49
N TRP A 52 -18.71 8.73 3.09
CA TRP A 52 -17.92 9.97 3.04
C TRP A 52 -17.57 10.48 4.43
N ALA A 53 -18.49 10.39 5.37
CA ALA A 53 -18.31 10.89 6.72
C ALA A 53 -18.44 9.77 7.74
N ALA A 54 -17.70 9.89 8.82
CA ALA A 54 -17.81 9.03 9.99
C ALA A 54 -17.72 9.88 11.27
N LYS A 55 -18.18 9.33 12.37
CA LYS A 55 -17.99 9.97 13.68
C LYS A 55 -16.48 10.09 13.98
N PRO A 56 -16.05 11.14 14.68
CA PRO A 56 -14.68 11.21 15.20
C PRO A 56 -14.31 9.96 15.99
N LEU A 57 -13.02 9.60 15.96
CA LEU A 57 -12.51 8.54 16.81
C LEU A 57 -12.62 8.95 18.27
N GLU A 58 -13.19 8.11 19.10
CA GLU A 58 -13.26 8.37 20.53
C GLU A 58 -11.90 8.19 21.18
N ALA A 59 -11.55 9.05 22.14
CA ALA A 59 -10.27 8.99 22.86
C ALA A 59 -10.01 7.60 23.49
N LYS A 60 -11.06 6.93 23.97
CA LYS A 60 -10.99 5.56 24.50
C LYS A 60 -10.55 4.56 23.42
N THR A 61 -11.12 4.65 22.22
CA THR A 61 -10.79 3.76 21.09
C THR A 61 -9.35 4.00 20.60
N ILE A 62 -8.92 5.26 20.51
CA ILE A 62 -7.54 5.62 20.18
C ILE A 62 -6.56 5.02 21.19
N SER A 63 -6.82 5.19 22.49
CA SER A 63 -5.98 4.65 23.55
C SER A 63 -5.92 3.13 23.53
N ALA A 64 -7.06 2.47 23.30
CA ALA A 64 -7.15 1.03 23.21
C ALA A 64 -6.37 0.49 21.97
N PHE A 65 -6.50 1.14 20.81
CA PHE A 65 -5.75 0.77 19.60
C PHE A 65 -4.23 0.80 19.87
N LYS A 66 -3.73 1.92 20.40
CA LYS A 66 -2.30 2.09 20.73
C LYS A 66 -1.81 1.06 21.74
N ALA A 67 -2.62 0.80 22.77
CA ALA A 67 -2.30 -0.21 23.80
C ALA A 67 -2.25 -1.62 23.21
N ASN A 68 -3.21 -1.99 22.36
CA ASN A 68 -3.26 -3.29 21.71
C ASN A 68 -2.09 -3.49 20.73
N CYS A 69 -1.75 -2.48 19.90
CA CYS A 69 -0.57 -2.55 19.04
C CYS A 69 0.71 -2.77 19.87
N LYS A 70 0.90 -2.02 20.92
CA LYS A 70 2.07 -2.16 21.82
C LYS A 70 2.12 -3.53 22.49
N MET A 71 1.00 -4.00 23.04
CA MET A 71 0.90 -5.28 23.72
C MET A 71 1.20 -6.46 22.80
N LEU A 72 0.76 -6.37 21.53
CA LEU A 72 0.92 -7.43 20.53
C LEU A 72 2.19 -7.29 19.67
N GLY A 73 3.00 -6.26 19.91
CA GLY A 73 4.29 -6.05 19.25
C GLY A 73 4.18 -5.53 17.82
N PHE A 74 3.07 -4.85 17.45
CA PHE A 74 2.95 -4.17 16.17
C PHE A 74 3.60 -2.79 16.21
N SER A 75 4.54 -2.53 15.29
CA SER A 75 5.05 -1.18 15.04
C SER A 75 4.10 -0.43 14.09
N THR A 76 3.85 0.83 14.39
CA THR A 76 2.96 1.69 13.57
C THR A 76 3.50 1.93 12.15
N GLU A 77 4.79 1.76 11.93
CA GLU A 77 5.44 1.82 10.61
C GLU A 77 5.06 0.66 9.69
N HIS A 78 4.53 -0.44 10.23
CA HIS A 78 4.13 -1.62 9.49
C HIS A 78 2.61 -1.84 9.49
N ILE A 79 1.86 -0.79 9.83
CA ILE A 79 0.41 -0.76 9.72
C ILE A 79 0.05 0.16 8.56
N LEU A 80 -0.69 -0.35 7.58
CA LEU A 80 -1.03 0.32 6.34
C LEU A 80 -2.53 0.60 6.26
N PRO A 81 -3.05 1.70 6.84
CA PRO A 81 -4.44 2.08 6.61
C PRO A 81 -4.70 2.34 5.15
N HIS A 82 -5.91 2.02 4.69
CA HIS A 82 -6.39 2.35 3.36
C HIS A 82 -7.52 3.38 3.46
N ASP A 83 -7.56 4.32 2.53
CA ASP A 83 -8.62 5.32 2.46
C ASP A 83 -9.93 4.76 1.87
N SER A 84 -10.97 5.59 1.84
CA SER A 84 -12.25 5.24 1.24
C SER A 84 -12.16 5.16 -0.29
N TYR A 85 -12.73 4.11 -0.88
CA TYR A 85 -12.88 3.96 -2.35
C TYR A 85 -13.72 5.05 -3.03
N LEU A 86 -14.39 5.91 -2.26
CA LEU A 86 -15.16 7.04 -2.78
C LEU A 86 -14.26 8.23 -3.17
N ILE A 87 -13.04 8.28 -2.63
CA ILE A 87 -12.11 9.38 -2.82
C ILE A 87 -11.52 9.33 -4.22
N ASN A 88 -11.58 10.46 -4.94
CA ASN A 88 -10.92 10.66 -6.22
C ASN A 88 -10.16 12.00 -6.17
N LEU A 89 -8.87 11.96 -5.86
CA LEU A 89 -8.02 13.15 -5.72
C LEU A 89 -7.72 13.84 -7.05
N GLY A 90 -8.06 13.21 -8.17
CA GLY A 90 -7.98 13.75 -9.52
C GLY A 90 -9.35 14.10 -10.14
N ALA A 91 -10.39 14.23 -9.33
CA ALA A 91 -11.74 14.48 -9.84
C ALA A 91 -11.82 15.73 -10.74
N PRO A 92 -12.46 15.64 -11.91
CA PRO A 92 -12.55 16.76 -12.84
C PRO A 92 -13.49 17.88 -12.37
N GLU A 93 -14.54 17.54 -11.62
CA GLU A 93 -15.49 18.51 -11.09
C GLU A 93 -15.01 19.05 -9.75
N GLU A 94 -14.95 20.38 -9.61
CA GLU A 94 -14.42 21.07 -8.42
C GLU A 94 -15.12 20.65 -7.12
N GLU A 95 -16.45 20.61 -7.11
CA GLU A 95 -17.21 20.20 -5.92
C GLU A 95 -16.86 18.78 -5.46
N LYS A 96 -16.66 17.85 -6.40
CA LYS A 96 -16.28 16.48 -6.10
C LYS A 96 -14.83 16.36 -5.67
N LEU A 97 -13.96 17.18 -6.25
CA LEU A 97 -12.55 17.25 -5.88
C LEU A 97 -12.41 17.77 -4.44
N GLU A 98 -13.05 18.87 -4.08
CA GLU A 98 -13.04 19.42 -2.72
C GLU A 98 -13.61 18.43 -1.69
N LYS A 99 -14.68 17.72 -2.04
CA LYS A 99 -15.23 16.67 -1.18
C LYS A 99 -14.23 15.50 -0.98
N SER A 100 -13.52 15.11 -2.03
CA SER A 100 -12.48 14.07 -1.97
C SER A 100 -11.28 14.54 -1.14
N ARG A 101 -10.82 15.78 -1.32
CA ARG A 101 -9.74 16.40 -0.53
C ARG A 101 -10.09 16.44 0.96
N ALA A 102 -11.28 16.90 1.29
CA ALA A 102 -11.75 16.94 2.69
C ALA A 102 -11.81 15.54 3.32
N ALA A 103 -12.29 14.54 2.57
CA ALA A 103 -12.35 13.16 3.03
C ALA A 103 -10.94 12.55 3.19
N PHE A 104 -10.00 12.84 2.29
CA PHE A 104 -8.62 12.38 2.37
C PHE A 104 -7.88 12.99 3.58
N ILE A 105 -8.08 14.27 3.85
CA ILE A 105 -7.55 14.96 5.04
C ILE A 105 -8.11 14.29 6.31
N ASP A 106 -9.41 14.01 6.40
CA ASP A 106 -10.00 13.29 7.53
C ASP A 106 -9.38 11.90 7.73
N GLU A 107 -9.09 11.15 6.64
CA GLU A 107 -8.40 9.86 6.74
C GLU A 107 -6.96 10.02 7.27
N MET A 108 -6.22 11.02 6.80
CA MET A 108 -4.88 11.32 7.30
C MET A 108 -4.90 11.74 8.78
N GLU A 109 -5.86 12.57 9.19
CA GLU A 109 -6.03 12.97 10.60
C GLU A 109 -6.34 11.77 11.49
N ARG A 110 -7.16 10.82 11.05
CA ARG A 110 -7.42 9.57 11.76
C ARG A 110 -6.16 8.73 11.92
N CYS A 111 -5.35 8.61 10.87
CA CYS A 111 -4.04 7.95 10.95
C CYS A 111 -3.15 8.64 11.99
N ASN A 112 -3.03 9.95 11.95
CA ASN A 112 -2.24 10.73 12.90
C ASN A 112 -2.71 10.54 14.35
N GLN A 113 -4.02 10.58 14.61
CA GLN A 113 -4.61 10.33 15.94
C GLN A 113 -4.26 8.94 16.47
N LEU A 114 -4.27 7.93 15.61
CA LEU A 114 -3.91 6.55 15.95
C LEU A 114 -2.38 6.35 16.07
N GLY A 115 -1.58 7.34 15.70
CA GLY A 115 -0.12 7.28 15.68
C GLY A 115 0.42 6.48 14.50
N LEU A 116 -0.35 6.35 13.43
CA LEU A 116 0.02 5.67 12.18
C LEU A 116 0.71 6.65 11.24
N THR A 117 1.74 6.19 10.56
CA THR A 117 2.60 7.02 9.72
C THR A 117 2.35 6.86 8.21
N LEU A 118 1.51 5.93 7.82
CA LEU A 118 1.19 5.62 6.43
C LEU A 118 -0.31 5.79 6.18
N LEU A 119 -0.69 6.25 4.99
CA LEU A 119 -2.06 6.14 4.47
C LEU A 119 -1.98 5.73 3.01
N ASN A 120 -2.46 4.53 2.69
CA ASN A 120 -2.56 4.00 1.34
C ASN A 120 -3.84 4.47 0.65
N PHE A 121 -3.76 4.81 -0.64
CA PHE A 121 -4.91 5.26 -1.41
C PHE A 121 -4.71 5.04 -2.92
N HIS A 122 -5.82 4.82 -3.63
CA HIS A 122 -5.83 4.85 -5.08
C HIS A 122 -5.76 6.30 -5.57
N PRO A 123 -4.88 6.65 -6.53
CA PRO A 123 -4.62 8.05 -6.86
C PRO A 123 -5.85 8.80 -7.40
N GLY A 124 -6.61 8.19 -8.28
CA GLY A 124 -7.81 8.80 -8.83
C GLY A 124 -8.08 8.47 -10.30
N SER A 125 -9.04 9.18 -10.86
CA SER A 125 -9.61 8.89 -12.19
C SER A 125 -10.01 10.18 -12.92
N HIS A 126 -9.62 10.28 -14.19
CA HIS A 126 -9.89 11.47 -15.04
C HIS A 126 -11.31 11.48 -15.65
N LEU A 127 -12.08 10.38 -15.51
CA LEU A 127 -13.47 10.22 -15.94
C LEU A 127 -13.73 10.61 -17.41
N LYS A 128 -12.69 10.66 -18.26
CA LYS A 128 -12.72 11.14 -19.66
C LYS A 128 -13.15 12.62 -19.80
N LYS A 129 -13.05 13.40 -18.73
CA LYS A 129 -13.45 14.82 -18.71
C LYS A 129 -12.27 15.79 -18.72
N ILE A 130 -11.12 15.34 -18.28
CA ILE A 130 -9.84 16.05 -18.29
C ILE A 130 -8.74 15.13 -18.83
N SER A 131 -7.57 15.70 -19.16
CA SER A 131 -6.42 14.91 -19.59
C SER A 131 -5.81 14.10 -18.43
N GLU A 132 -5.04 13.05 -18.75
CA GLU A 132 -4.28 12.29 -17.73
C GLU A 132 -3.33 13.24 -16.96
N THR A 133 -2.57 14.07 -17.66
CA THR A 133 -1.64 15.05 -17.05
C THR A 133 -2.34 16.02 -16.09
N GLU A 134 -3.50 16.55 -16.47
CA GLU A 134 -4.28 17.42 -15.57
C GLU A 134 -4.78 16.68 -14.35
N CYS A 135 -5.20 15.43 -14.52
CA CYS A 135 -5.64 14.58 -13.39
C CYS A 135 -4.48 14.28 -12.44
N LEU A 136 -3.29 13.93 -12.95
CA LEU A 136 -2.08 13.67 -12.15
C LEU A 136 -1.66 14.92 -11.36
N ALA A 137 -1.75 16.10 -11.99
CA ALA A 137 -1.46 17.38 -11.32
C ALA A 137 -2.44 17.66 -10.16
N LYS A 138 -3.75 17.41 -10.36
CA LYS A 138 -4.77 17.56 -9.30
C LYS A 138 -4.51 16.58 -8.13
N ILE A 139 -4.07 15.34 -8.41
CA ILE A 139 -3.71 14.37 -7.38
C ILE A 139 -2.53 14.88 -6.55
N ALA A 140 -1.47 15.35 -7.19
CA ALA A 140 -0.31 15.90 -6.49
C ALA A 140 -0.65 17.14 -5.66
N GLU A 141 -1.45 18.07 -6.20
CA GLU A 141 -1.95 19.22 -5.46
C GLU A 141 -2.76 18.80 -4.23
N SER A 142 -3.62 17.80 -4.36
CA SER A 142 -4.44 17.29 -3.25
C SER A 142 -3.57 16.68 -2.13
N ILE A 143 -2.49 16.00 -2.48
CA ILE A 143 -1.49 15.50 -1.52
C ILE A 143 -0.80 16.67 -0.82
N ASN A 144 -0.36 17.69 -1.57
CA ASN A 144 0.30 18.86 -1.00
C ASN A 144 -0.61 19.61 -0.02
N LEU A 145 -1.89 19.81 -0.35
CA LEU A 145 -2.87 20.41 0.55
C LEU A 145 -3.07 19.60 1.83
N ALA A 146 -3.16 18.27 1.72
CA ALA A 146 -3.29 17.40 2.87
C ALA A 146 -2.03 17.45 3.77
N HIS A 147 -0.85 17.51 3.19
CA HIS A 147 0.41 17.65 3.92
C HIS A 147 0.54 18.96 4.69
N GLN A 148 -0.09 20.03 4.20
CA GLN A 148 -0.12 21.32 4.92
C GLN A 148 -1.00 21.28 6.17
N VAL A 149 -2.00 20.40 6.19
CA VAL A 149 -2.97 20.28 7.30
C VAL A 149 -2.54 19.22 8.31
N VAL A 150 -2.10 18.05 7.83
CA VAL A 150 -1.80 16.91 8.69
C VAL A 150 -0.30 16.61 8.67
N PRO A 151 0.40 16.74 9.81
CA PRO A 151 1.81 16.37 9.90
C PRO A 151 2.00 14.84 9.99
N ASP A 152 3.23 14.39 9.79
CA ASP A 152 3.76 13.07 10.15
C ASP A 152 3.11 11.85 9.48
N VAL A 153 2.19 12.04 8.52
CA VAL A 153 1.60 10.94 7.74
C VAL A 153 2.12 11.00 6.30
N ILE A 154 2.56 9.86 5.80
CA ILE A 154 3.05 9.67 4.43
C ILE A 154 1.87 9.28 3.55
N ALA A 155 1.65 10.00 2.47
CA ALA A 155 0.71 9.63 1.42
C ALA A 155 1.31 8.49 0.58
N VAL A 156 0.75 7.29 0.67
CA VAL A 156 1.24 6.10 -0.04
C VAL A 156 0.33 5.82 -1.24
N ILE A 157 0.84 6.14 -2.42
CA ILE A 157 0.10 6.01 -3.67
C ILE A 157 0.10 4.54 -4.09
N GLU A 158 -1.06 3.93 -4.17
CA GLU A 158 -1.17 2.58 -4.70
C GLU A 158 -1.23 2.61 -6.23
N ASN A 159 -0.44 1.73 -6.88
CA ASN A 159 -0.62 1.52 -8.30
C ASN A 159 -1.96 0.81 -8.56
N THR A 160 -2.56 1.02 -9.71
CA THR A 160 -3.86 0.46 -10.09
C THR A 160 -3.74 -0.44 -11.32
N SER A 161 -4.75 -1.27 -11.56
CA SER A 161 -4.88 -2.04 -12.82
C SER A 161 -5.12 -1.17 -14.05
N GLY A 162 -5.47 0.10 -13.89
CA GLY A 162 -5.92 0.97 -14.98
C GLY A 162 -7.33 0.63 -15.47
N GLN A 163 -8.15 0.03 -14.61
CA GLN A 163 -9.54 -0.27 -14.95
C GLN A 163 -10.32 1.03 -15.17
N GLY A 164 -11.10 1.07 -16.27
CA GLY A 164 -11.90 2.23 -16.62
C GLY A 164 -11.04 3.45 -16.97
N THR A 165 -10.99 4.45 -16.11
CA THR A 165 -10.23 5.69 -16.27
C THR A 165 -9.31 5.98 -15.08
N ASN A 166 -9.03 4.96 -14.27
CA ASN A 166 -8.13 5.05 -13.13
C ASN A 166 -6.69 5.25 -13.59
N LEU A 167 -5.99 6.20 -12.96
CA LEU A 167 -4.57 6.47 -13.16
C LEU A 167 -3.73 5.71 -12.12
N GLY A 168 -2.41 5.79 -12.25
CA GLY A 168 -1.48 5.05 -11.40
C GLY A 168 -1.12 3.65 -11.92
N TRP A 169 -1.63 3.24 -13.08
CA TRP A 169 -1.34 1.93 -13.66
C TRP A 169 -0.01 1.86 -14.42
N LYS A 170 0.54 3.00 -14.85
CA LYS A 170 1.91 3.13 -15.35
C LYS A 170 2.82 3.61 -14.22
N PHE A 171 4.04 3.11 -14.18
CA PHE A 171 5.04 3.61 -13.24
C PHE A 171 5.34 5.11 -13.48
N GLU A 172 5.26 5.57 -14.72
CA GLU A 172 5.39 6.99 -15.09
C GLU A 172 4.31 7.87 -14.43
N HIS A 173 3.08 7.36 -14.25
CA HIS A 173 2.05 8.10 -13.53
C HIS A 173 2.44 8.36 -12.07
N LEU A 174 3.01 7.33 -11.41
CA LEU A 174 3.49 7.45 -10.03
C LEU A 174 4.65 8.44 -9.93
N ALA A 175 5.60 8.33 -10.85
CA ALA A 175 6.74 9.24 -10.92
C ALA A 175 6.30 10.70 -11.15
N GLU A 176 5.34 10.93 -12.05
CA GLU A 176 4.80 12.27 -12.36
C GLU A 176 4.06 12.89 -11.17
N ILE A 177 3.29 12.10 -10.41
CA ILE A 177 2.66 12.57 -9.17
C ILE A 177 3.74 12.93 -8.13
N ILE A 178 4.70 12.03 -7.90
CA ILE A 178 5.77 12.24 -6.93
C ILE A 178 6.59 13.49 -7.28
N GLU A 179 6.90 13.71 -8.55
CA GLU A 179 7.67 14.89 -9.01
C GLU A 179 6.98 16.21 -8.61
N GLN A 180 5.66 16.26 -8.60
CA GLN A 180 4.86 17.43 -8.28
C GLN A 180 4.51 17.55 -6.78
N VAL A 181 4.75 16.52 -5.95
CA VAL A 181 4.60 16.61 -4.49
C VAL A 181 5.75 17.42 -3.91
N GLU A 182 5.46 18.42 -3.06
CA GLU A 182 6.46 19.33 -2.49
C GLU A 182 7.38 18.62 -1.50
N ASP A 183 6.80 17.91 -0.51
CA ASP A 183 7.55 17.14 0.49
C ASP A 183 7.76 15.68 0.04
N LYS A 184 8.87 15.44 -0.64
CA LYS A 184 9.25 14.10 -1.13
C LYS A 184 9.44 13.06 -0.02
N SER A 185 9.70 13.48 1.21
CA SER A 185 9.88 12.58 2.34
C SER A 185 8.56 11.99 2.83
N ARG A 186 7.44 12.65 2.50
CA ARG A 186 6.09 12.28 2.93
C ARG A 186 5.21 11.70 1.81
N VAL A 187 5.82 11.25 0.74
CA VAL A 187 5.15 10.51 -0.33
C VAL A 187 5.85 9.17 -0.55
N GLY A 188 5.10 8.16 -0.91
CA GLY A 188 5.61 6.84 -1.26
C GLY A 188 4.64 6.07 -2.13
N VAL A 189 5.00 4.84 -2.41
CA VAL A 189 4.24 3.93 -3.28
C VAL A 189 3.91 2.64 -2.55
N CYS A 190 2.72 2.13 -2.77
CA CYS A 190 2.34 0.74 -2.54
C CYS A 190 2.22 0.05 -3.91
N LEU A 191 2.92 -1.05 -4.11
CA LEU A 191 2.74 -1.89 -5.29
C LEU A 191 1.80 -3.05 -4.94
N ASP A 192 0.65 -3.11 -5.63
CA ASP A 192 -0.21 -4.28 -5.64
C ASP A 192 0.19 -5.20 -6.77
N THR A 193 0.44 -6.47 -6.46
CA THR A 193 0.92 -7.46 -7.44
C THR A 193 -0.14 -7.81 -8.49
N CYS A 194 -1.43 -7.88 -8.11
CA CYS A 194 -2.53 -8.07 -9.05
C CYS A 194 -2.66 -6.87 -9.99
N HIS A 195 -2.62 -5.65 -9.45
CA HIS A 195 -2.69 -4.42 -10.24
C HIS A 195 -1.50 -4.29 -11.19
N THR A 196 -0.28 -4.55 -10.72
CA THR A 196 0.95 -4.54 -11.52
C THR A 196 0.83 -5.50 -12.70
N PHE A 197 0.41 -6.74 -12.45
CA PHE A 197 0.25 -7.77 -13.47
C PHE A 197 -0.82 -7.41 -14.51
N THR A 198 -1.98 -6.98 -14.06
CA THR A 198 -3.09 -6.64 -14.96
C THR A 198 -2.87 -5.31 -15.67
N ALA A 199 -2.01 -4.43 -15.16
CA ALA A 199 -1.55 -3.24 -15.86
C ALA A 199 -0.56 -3.53 -17.00
N GLY A 200 0.04 -4.74 -17.05
CA GLY A 200 0.92 -5.17 -18.12
C GLY A 200 2.40 -5.32 -17.73
N TYR A 201 2.70 -5.35 -16.44
CA TYR A 201 4.03 -5.66 -15.92
C TYR A 201 4.05 -7.14 -15.49
N ASP A 202 4.82 -7.97 -16.19
CA ASP A 202 4.81 -9.42 -15.97
C ASP A 202 5.47 -9.81 -14.63
N LEU A 203 4.83 -10.75 -13.92
CA LEU A 203 5.26 -11.24 -12.62
C LEU A 203 5.26 -12.78 -12.55
N ARG A 204 5.07 -13.49 -13.68
CA ARG A 204 4.85 -14.94 -13.69
C ARG A 204 6.10 -15.78 -13.49
N THR A 205 7.27 -15.21 -13.66
CA THR A 205 8.56 -15.89 -13.45
C THR A 205 9.50 -15.01 -12.63
N LYS A 206 10.55 -15.59 -12.04
CA LYS A 206 11.56 -14.83 -11.29
C LYS A 206 12.27 -13.78 -12.19
N GLU A 207 12.54 -14.11 -13.45
CA GLU A 207 13.17 -13.20 -14.41
C GLU A 207 12.22 -12.03 -14.77
N ALA A 208 10.91 -12.32 -14.93
CA ALA A 208 9.92 -11.29 -15.19
C ALA A 208 9.75 -10.35 -13.97
N CYS A 209 9.77 -10.88 -12.76
CA CYS A 209 9.78 -10.09 -11.53
C CYS A 209 11.02 -9.18 -11.45
N GLU A 210 12.21 -9.72 -11.70
CA GLU A 210 13.45 -8.93 -11.71
C GLU A 210 13.37 -7.78 -12.69
N TYR A 211 12.91 -8.04 -13.92
CA TYR A 211 12.71 -7.01 -14.93
C TYR A 211 11.69 -5.95 -14.47
N THR A 212 10.54 -6.37 -13.99
CA THR A 212 9.46 -5.46 -13.56
C THR A 212 9.90 -4.57 -12.40
N PHE A 213 10.57 -5.12 -11.38
CA PHE A 213 11.05 -4.33 -10.24
C PHE A 213 12.27 -3.46 -10.59
N ALA A 214 13.09 -3.87 -11.57
CA ALA A 214 14.14 -3.01 -12.11
C ALA A 214 13.56 -1.81 -12.88
N GLU A 215 12.49 -1.99 -13.64
CA GLU A 215 11.76 -0.89 -14.30
C GLU A 215 11.12 0.05 -13.28
N PHE A 216 10.53 -0.48 -12.21
CA PHE A 216 10.01 0.35 -11.12
C PHE A 216 11.13 1.18 -10.48
N ASP A 217 12.28 0.57 -10.19
CA ASP A 217 13.42 1.29 -9.62
C ASP A 217 13.94 2.38 -10.56
N ARG A 218 14.03 2.08 -11.85
CA ARG A 218 14.48 3.03 -12.87
C ARG A 218 13.56 4.25 -13.03
N ILE A 219 12.23 4.02 -12.98
CA ILE A 219 11.21 5.06 -13.28
C ILE A 219 10.83 5.81 -12.02
N VAL A 220 10.58 5.11 -10.91
CA VAL A 220 10.06 5.66 -9.65
C VAL A 220 11.15 5.73 -8.58
N GLY A 221 11.92 4.66 -8.44
CA GLY A 221 12.93 4.47 -7.40
C GLY A 221 12.45 3.62 -6.23
N MET A 222 13.22 2.55 -5.91
CA MET A 222 12.89 1.65 -4.79
C MET A 222 12.80 2.36 -3.43
N HIS A 223 13.47 3.51 -3.26
CA HIS A 223 13.39 4.29 -2.03
C HIS A 223 12.01 4.91 -1.76
N TYR A 224 11.13 5.00 -2.79
CA TYR A 224 9.73 5.40 -2.62
C TYR A 224 8.80 4.23 -2.27
N LEU A 225 9.24 2.97 -2.42
CA LEU A 225 8.42 1.83 -2.05
C LEU A 225 8.25 1.78 -0.52
N ARG A 226 7.00 1.92 -0.06
CA ARG A 226 6.64 1.95 1.36
C ARG A 226 5.85 0.75 1.81
N ALA A 227 5.19 0.07 0.88
CA ALA A 227 4.34 -1.08 1.15
C ALA A 227 4.12 -1.91 -0.11
N MET A 228 3.62 -3.11 0.05
CA MET A 228 3.06 -3.90 -1.05
C MET A 228 1.74 -4.54 -0.63
N HIS A 229 0.79 -4.59 -1.55
CA HIS A 229 -0.31 -5.53 -1.50
C HIS A 229 0.07 -6.80 -2.26
N ILE A 230 -0.05 -7.94 -1.60
CA ILE A 230 0.38 -9.24 -2.10
C ILE A 230 -0.86 -10.04 -2.48
N ASN A 231 -1.21 -10.01 -3.76
CA ASN A 231 -2.43 -10.62 -4.28
C ASN A 231 -2.12 -11.38 -5.58
N ASP A 232 -2.69 -12.57 -5.74
CA ASP A 232 -2.74 -13.21 -7.05
C ASP A 232 -3.90 -12.61 -7.87
N SER A 233 -3.96 -12.89 -9.15
CA SER A 233 -4.94 -12.33 -10.07
C SER A 233 -5.84 -13.41 -10.67
N LYS A 234 -7.17 -13.17 -10.64
CA LYS A 234 -8.13 -13.95 -11.45
C LYS A 234 -8.17 -13.51 -12.89
N ALA A 235 -7.72 -12.28 -13.16
CA ALA A 235 -7.75 -11.68 -14.48
C ALA A 235 -6.42 -11.92 -15.20
N GLU A 236 -6.49 -11.99 -16.53
CA GLU A 236 -5.36 -12.25 -17.41
C GLU A 236 -4.34 -11.09 -17.38
N PHE A 237 -3.13 -11.41 -17.81
CA PHE A 237 -2.06 -10.43 -18.02
C PHE A 237 -2.51 -9.27 -18.91
N ALA A 238 -2.18 -8.04 -18.51
CA ALA A 238 -2.47 -6.80 -19.24
C ALA A 238 -3.97 -6.55 -19.54
N SER A 239 -4.87 -7.23 -18.82
CA SER A 239 -6.32 -7.14 -19.03
C SER A 239 -6.95 -5.83 -18.55
N ARG A 240 -6.26 -5.06 -17.70
CA ARG A 240 -6.79 -3.87 -17.03
C ARG A 240 -8.02 -4.17 -16.16
N VAL A 241 -8.07 -5.36 -15.55
CA VAL A 241 -9.18 -5.81 -14.70
C VAL A 241 -8.66 -6.12 -13.31
N ASP A 242 -9.17 -5.42 -12.33
CA ASP A 242 -8.87 -5.64 -10.93
C ASP A 242 -9.75 -6.77 -10.36
N ARG A 243 -9.15 -7.94 -10.15
CA ARG A 243 -9.79 -9.13 -9.55
C ARG A 243 -8.75 -9.95 -8.81
N HIS A 244 -8.66 -9.76 -7.50
CA HIS A 244 -7.76 -10.51 -6.63
C HIS A 244 -8.09 -12.00 -6.56
N HIS A 245 -7.09 -12.80 -6.30
CA HIS A 245 -7.19 -14.22 -5.99
C HIS A 245 -6.26 -14.58 -4.82
N SER A 246 -6.50 -15.76 -4.23
CA SER A 246 -5.59 -16.36 -3.25
C SER A 246 -4.26 -16.70 -3.90
N LEU A 247 -3.16 -16.62 -3.14
CA LEU A 247 -1.80 -16.81 -3.65
C LEU A 247 -1.61 -18.18 -4.28
N GLY A 248 -1.01 -18.20 -5.47
CA GLY A 248 -0.75 -19.40 -6.25
C GLY A 248 -2.01 -20.06 -6.84
N LYS A 249 -3.16 -19.36 -6.83
CA LYS A 249 -4.44 -19.85 -7.36
C LYS A 249 -4.90 -19.07 -8.60
N GLY A 250 -4.19 -18.03 -8.96
CA GLY A 250 -4.49 -17.16 -10.11
C GLY A 250 -3.46 -17.27 -11.22
N GLU A 251 -3.42 -16.24 -12.04
CA GLU A 251 -2.62 -16.14 -13.27
C GLU A 251 -1.16 -15.73 -13.01
N ILE A 252 -0.83 -15.24 -11.82
CA ILE A 252 0.55 -14.85 -11.44
C ILE A 252 1.34 -16.09 -10.99
N GLY A 253 0.81 -16.85 -10.05
CA GLY A 253 1.46 -18.05 -9.51
C GLY A 253 2.49 -17.77 -8.41
N TRP A 254 3.06 -18.85 -7.84
CA TRP A 254 3.91 -18.77 -6.65
C TRP A 254 5.29 -18.14 -6.87
N ASP A 255 5.86 -18.16 -8.08
CA ASP A 255 7.21 -17.67 -8.36
C ASP A 255 7.37 -16.19 -7.98
N CYS A 256 6.36 -15.36 -8.23
CA CYS A 256 6.32 -13.96 -7.81
C CYS A 256 6.40 -13.81 -6.28
N PHE A 257 5.58 -14.57 -5.57
CA PHE A 257 5.49 -14.44 -4.11
C PHE A 257 6.71 -15.01 -3.40
N GLU A 258 7.29 -16.07 -3.92
CA GLU A 258 8.60 -16.56 -3.48
C GLU A 258 9.70 -15.54 -3.73
N TYR A 259 9.71 -14.91 -4.93
CA TYR A 259 10.65 -13.85 -5.27
C TYR A 259 10.56 -12.69 -4.28
N ILE A 260 9.36 -12.13 -4.06
CA ILE A 260 9.18 -11.01 -3.13
C ILE A 260 9.55 -11.38 -1.69
N ALA A 261 9.18 -12.58 -1.24
CA ALA A 261 9.51 -13.04 0.10
C ALA A 261 11.02 -13.24 0.31
N SER A 262 11.75 -13.61 -0.74
CA SER A 262 13.19 -13.91 -0.68
C SER A 262 14.09 -12.69 -0.87
N ASP A 263 13.65 -11.68 -1.64
CA ASP A 263 14.46 -10.53 -2.01
C ASP A 263 14.54 -9.48 -0.89
N SER A 264 15.75 -9.10 -0.51
CA SER A 264 16.03 -8.14 0.58
C SER A 264 15.51 -6.72 0.31
N ARG A 265 15.29 -6.34 -0.94
CA ARG A 265 14.72 -5.03 -1.32
C ARG A 265 13.34 -4.79 -0.70
N PHE A 266 12.61 -5.85 -0.38
CA PHE A 266 11.28 -5.80 0.25
C PHE A 266 11.32 -6.05 1.76
N ASN A 267 12.49 -5.96 2.41
CA ASN A 267 12.59 -6.03 3.86
C ASN A 267 12.17 -4.72 4.51
N GLY A 268 11.62 -4.80 5.71
CA GLY A 268 11.29 -3.61 6.50
C GLY A 268 10.05 -2.83 6.05
N ILE A 269 9.32 -3.30 5.03
CA ILE A 269 8.03 -2.71 4.61
C ILE A 269 6.88 -3.70 4.84
N PRO A 270 5.65 -3.22 5.04
CA PRO A 270 4.48 -4.09 5.16
C PRO A 270 4.13 -4.76 3.82
N LEU A 271 3.98 -6.08 3.85
CA LEU A 271 3.49 -6.94 2.77
C LEU A 271 2.10 -7.42 3.17
N ILE A 272 1.07 -6.91 2.56
CA ILE A 272 -0.32 -7.06 3.01
C ILE A 272 -1.13 -7.88 2.02
N LEU A 273 -1.74 -8.95 2.51
CA LEU A 273 -2.70 -9.74 1.76
C LEU A 273 -4.06 -9.03 1.68
N GLU A 274 -4.60 -8.94 0.50
CA GLU A 274 -5.99 -8.60 0.23
C GLU A 274 -6.68 -9.71 -0.57
N THR A 275 -6.16 -10.92 -0.43
CA THR A 275 -6.67 -12.12 -1.09
C THR A 275 -8.11 -12.41 -0.64
N ILE A 276 -8.87 -13.02 -1.54
CA ILE A 276 -10.33 -13.12 -1.42
C ILE A 276 -10.84 -14.07 -0.34
N ASP A 277 -10.00 -15.03 0.10
CA ASP A 277 -10.37 -16.03 1.11
C ASP A 277 -9.61 -15.76 2.41
N SER A 278 -10.26 -15.04 3.31
CA SER A 278 -9.68 -14.72 4.63
C SER A 278 -9.46 -15.96 5.53
N THR A 279 -10.07 -17.09 5.21
CA THR A 279 -9.93 -18.31 6.04
C THR A 279 -8.57 -18.97 5.88
N ILE A 280 -7.84 -18.66 4.78
CA ILE A 280 -6.51 -19.21 4.50
C ILE A 280 -5.37 -18.17 4.65
N TRP A 281 -5.65 -16.96 5.13
CA TRP A 281 -4.61 -15.93 5.31
C TRP A 281 -3.47 -16.39 6.21
N LYS A 282 -3.77 -17.19 7.23
CA LYS A 282 -2.75 -17.75 8.12
C LYS A 282 -1.78 -18.66 7.39
N GLU A 283 -2.29 -19.49 6.51
CA GLU A 283 -1.51 -20.42 5.67
C GLU A 283 -0.70 -19.63 4.64
N GLU A 284 -1.28 -18.64 3.98
CA GLU A 284 -0.58 -17.77 3.02
C GLU A 284 0.57 -17.00 3.69
N ILE A 285 0.36 -16.43 4.89
CA ILE A 285 1.40 -15.75 5.67
C ILE A 285 2.52 -16.74 6.06
N GLN A 286 2.17 -17.96 6.46
CA GLN A 286 3.15 -18.99 6.81
C GLN A 286 3.99 -19.39 5.59
N GLN A 287 3.38 -19.53 4.42
CA GLN A 287 4.08 -19.88 3.19
C GLN A 287 5.09 -18.80 2.79
N LEU A 288 4.70 -17.52 2.82
CA LEU A 288 5.60 -16.39 2.55
C LEU A 288 6.79 -16.36 3.53
N ARG A 289 6.56 -16.66 4.81
CA ARG A 289 7.64 -16.78 5.80
C ARG A 289 8.56 -17.95 5.57
N MET A 290 8.04 -19.07 5.05
CA MET A 290 8.88 -20.23 4.69
C MET A 290 9.84 -19.87 3.55
N PHE A 291 9.38 -19.18 2.51
CA PHE A 291 10.24 -18.70 1.43
C PHE A 291 11.33 -17.75 1.95
N HIS A 292 10.97 -16.77 2.78
CA HIS A 292 11.94 -15.87 3.39
C HIS A 292 13.02 -16.59 4.20
N ARG A 293 12.64 -17.58 5.01
CA ARG A 293 13.60 -18.37 5.81
C ARG A 293 14.54 -19.20 4.93
N ALA A 294 14.02 -19.86 3.89
CA ALA A 294 14.82 -20.64 2.98
C ALA A 294 15.91 -19.77 2.32
N ALA A 295 15.55 -18.62 1.79
CA ALA A 295 16.51 -17.67 1.19
C ALA A 295 17.54 -17.14 2.20
N THR A 296 17.16 -16.96 3.47
CA THR A 296 18.10 -16.48 4.51
C THR A 296 19.14 -17.53 4.86
N VAL A 297 18.78 -18.81 4.85
CA VAL A 297 19.73 -19.91 5.09
C VAL A 297 20.71 -20.03 3.92
N GLU A 298 20.23 -20.04 2.68
CA GLU A 298 21.09 -20.12 1.49
C GLU A 298 22.12 -18.99 1.42
N ASN A 299 21.73 -17.75 1.75
CA ASN A 299 22.62 -16.58 1.78
C ASN A 299 23.63 -16.61 2.96
N SER A 300 23.39 -17.40 4.00
CA SER A 300 24.33 -17.55 5.12
C SER A 300 25.41 -18.62 4.89
N GLU A 301 25.19 -19.49 3.91
CA GLU A 301 26.10 -20.58 3.54
C GLU A 301 26.95 -20.25 2.29
N ALA A 302 26.64 -19.16 1.59
CA ALA A 302 27.36 -18.67 0.40
C ALA A 302 28.41 -17.62 0.78
#